data_574f408535bcb3eef56bc795b16c8b65
#
_entry.id   574f408535bcb3eef56bc795b16c8b65
#
_cell.length_a   1.000
_cell.length_b   1.000
_cell.length_c   1.000
_cell.angle_alpha   90.00
_cell.angle_beta   90.00
_cell.angle_gamma   90.00
#
_symmetry.space_group_name_H-M   'P 1'
#
loop_
_entity.id
_entity.type
_entity.pdbx_description
1 polymer ?
#
loop_
_entity_poly.entity_id
_entity_poly.type
_entity_poly.pdbx_seq_one_letter_code
_entity_poly.pdbx_strand_id
1 'polypeptide(L)'
;MSKAPGAASAYAGDGDWFKIAEEGPTFSGGSATWPMRASYTYSIPTCIADGDYLLRIEQLGIHNPGSPPQFYISCAQVTVSGGSGGSPSPTTKIPGHVKATDPGYTANVSRFRRVD
;
A
#
# COMPACT_ATOMS: atom_id res chain seq x y z
N MET A 1 -0.47 -0.68 -7.37
CA MET A 1 -0.56 -0.09 -8.73
C MET A 1 -1.86 -0.48 -9.39
N SER A 2 -2.34 0.35 -10.29
CA SER A 2 -3.54 0.07 -11.09
C SER A 2 -3.30 0.52 -12.52
N LYS A 3 -3.55 -0.38 -13.48
CA LYS A 3 -3.36 -0.08 -14.90
C LYS A 3 -4.50 0.80 -15.42
N ALA A 4 -4.15 1.94 -16.00
CA ALA A 4 -5.11 2.78 -16.69
C ALA A 4 -5.51 2.14 -18.03
N PRO A 5 -6.79 2.25 -18.46
CA PRO A 5 -7.21 1.78 -19.77
C PRO A 5 -6.68 2.63 -20.92
N GLY A 6 -6.22 3.84 -20.63
CA GLY A 6 -5.62 4.80 -21.52
C GLY A 6 -4.61 5.66 -20.79
N ALA A 7 -4.66 6.98 -20.94
CA ALA A 7 -3.78 7.90 -20.23
C ALA A 7 -4.07 7.87 -18.70
N ALA A 8 -3.02 7.82 -17.89
CA ALA A 8 -3.15 7.83 -16.42
C ALA A 8 -3.80 9.13 -15.90
N SER A 9 -3.58 10.25 -16.61
CA SER A 9 -4.18 11.55 -16.27
C SER A 9 -5.70 11.59 -16.37
N ALA A 10 -6.30 10.67 -17.12
CA ALA A 10 -7.76 10.56 -17.29
C ALA A 10 -8.36 9.39 -16.50
N TYR A 11 -7.56 8.68 -15.72
CA TYR A 11 -7.99 7.49 -15.00
C TYR A 11 -8.32 7.81 -13.55
N ALA A 12 -9.55 7.46 -13.13
CA ALA A 12 -10.04 7.70 -11.79
C ALA A 12 -9.57 6.66 -10.75
N GLY A 13 -8.92 5.58 -11.17
CA GLY A 13 -8.47 4.52 -10.26
C GLY A 13 -9.58 3.59 -9.79
N ASP A 14 -10.68 3.51 -10.50
CA ASP A 14 -11.86 2.68 -10.18
C ASP A 14 -11.72 1.22 -10.65
N GLY A 15 -10.63 0.89 -11.33
CA GLY A 15 -10.31 -0.46 -11.77
C GLY A 15 -9.64 -1.31 -10.70
N ASP A 16 -8.93 -2.35 -11.14
CA ASP A 16 -8.26 -3.29 -10.28
C ASP A 16 -6.89 -2.78 -9.81
N TRP A 17 -6.59 -2.98 -8.54
CA TRP A 17 -5.32 -2.65 -7.92
C TRP A 17 -4.59 -3.91 -7.48
N PHE A 18 -3.29 -3.95 -7.69
CA PHE A 18 -2.41 -4.99 -7.16
C PHE A 18 -1.31 -4.38 -6.28
N LYS A 19 -0.93 -5.11 -5.24
CA LYS A 19 0.08 -4.68 -4.29
C LYS A 19 1.47 -5.11 -4.78
N ILE A 20 2.42 -4.18 -4.77
CA ILE A 20 3.80 -4.47 -5.16
C ILE A 20 4.74 -4.56 -3.96
N ALA A 21 4.39 -3.95 -2.84
CA ALA A 21 5.17 -4.01 -1.62
C ALA A 21 4.33 -3.66 -0.40
N GLU A 22 4.77 -4.13 0.75
CA GLU A 22 4.27 -3.68 2.05
C GLU A 22 5.41 -3.69 3.05
N GLU A 23 5.33 -2.79 4.02
CA GLU A 23 6.24 -2.74 5.15
C GLU A 23 5.45 -2.61 6.45
N GLY A 24 5.85 -3.36 7.43
CA GLY A 24 5.29 -3.31 8.77
C GLY A 24 6.38 -3.20 9.83
N PRO A 25 6.01 -3.15 11.10
CA PRO A 25 6.98 -3.09 12.18
C PRO A 25 7.73 -4.42 12.32
N THR A 26 8.97 -4.33 12.79
CA THR A 26 9.72 -5.47 13.32
C THR A 26 9.58 -5.51 14.83
N PHE A 27 9.39 -6.71 15.37
CA PHE A 27 9.23 -6.92 16.81
C PHE A 27 10.46 -7.58 17.39
N SER A 28 10.98 -7.03 18.48
CA SER A 28 12.12 -7.59 19.22
C SER A 28 12.01 -7.23 20.70
N GLY A 29 12.08 -8.25 21.56
CA GLY A 29 12.07 -8.05 23.02
C GLY A 29 10.84 -7.30 23.56
N GLY A 30 9.68 -7.45 22.94
CA GLY A 30 8.45 -6.73 23.31
C GLY A 30 8.35 -5.30 22.76
N SER A 31 9.31 -4.88 21.97
CA SER A 31 9.32 -3.58 21.29
C SER A 31 8.96 -3.71 19.81
N ALA A 32 8.31 -2.70 19.24
CA ALA A 32 8.05 -2.58 17.81
C ALA A 32 8.90 -1.46 17.21
N THR A 33 9.61 -1.77 16.13
CA THR A 33 10.35 -0.78 15.33
C THR A 33 9.65 -0.60 14.01
N TRP A 34 9.24 0.63 13.70
CA TRP A 34 8.54 0.99 12.47
C TRP A 34 9.54 1.45 11.41
N PRO A 35 9.33 1.09 10.14
CA PRO A 35 10.24 1.47 9.05
C PRO A 35 10.02 2.93 8.61
N MET A 36 10.33 3.87 9.50
CA MET A 36 10.19 5.30 9.26
C MET A 36 11.41 5.81 8.50
N ARG A 37 11.25 6.12 7.23
CA ARG A 37 12.30 6.60 6.33
C ARG A 37 11.84 7.83 5.55
N ALA A 38 12.81 8.63 5.08
CA ALA A 38 12.53 9.78 4.21
C ALA A 38 12.13 9.35 2.80
N SER A 39 12.54 8.15 2.37
CA SER A 39 12.20 7.60 1.06
C SER A 39 12.11 6.08 1.10
N TYR A 40 11.37 5.54 0.17
CA TYR A 40 11.19 4.10 -0.03
C TYR A 40 11.50 3.75 -1.49
N THR A 41 12.23 2.68 -1.69
CA THR A 41 12.60 2.20 -3.03
C THR A 41 12.04 0.79 -3.23
N TYR A 42 11.28 0.61 -4.28
CA TYR A 42 10.69 -0.66 -4.66
C TYR A 42 10.90 -0.95 -6.13
N SER A 43 10.99 -2.23 -6.46
CA SER A 43 11.05 -2.68 -7.84
C SER A 43 9.66 -2.91 -8.39
N ILE A 44 9.39 -2.40 -9.57
CA ILE A 44 8.15 -2.71 -10.30
C ILE A 44 8.30 -4.11 -10.89
N PRO A 45 7.29 -5.00 -10.72
CA PRO A 45 7.34 -6.35 -11.28
C PRO A 45 7.53 -6.33 -12.79
N THR A 46 8.41 -7.18 -13.30
CA THR A 46 8.67 -7.28 -14.75
C THR A 46 7.57 -8.02 -15.52
N CYS A 47 6.69 -8.72 -14.79
CA CYS A 47 5.63 -9.54 -15.39
C CYS A 47 4.38 -8.76 -15.80
N ILE A 48 4.31 -7.45 -15.56
CA ILE A 48 3.13 -6.64 -15.89
C ILE A 48 3.17 -6.13 -17.32
N ALA A 49 2.00 -5.76 -17.84
CA ALA A 49 1.88 -5.19 -19.17
C ALA A 49 2.43 -3.76 -19.24
N ASP A 50 2.94 -3.38 -20.39
CA ASP A 50 3.31 -1.98 -20.66
C ASP A 50 2.07 -1.08 -20.67
N GLY A 51 2.26 0.17 -20.35
CA GLY A 51 1.22 1.19 -20.39
C GLY A 51 1.27 2.12 -19.18
N ASP A 52 0.24 2.93 -19.07
CA ASP A 52 0.11 3.90 -18.00
C ASP A 52 -0.52 3.28 -16.75
N TYR A 53 -0.02 3.68 -15.59
CA TYR A 53 -0.47 3.20 -14.29
C TYR A 53 -0.60 4.35 -13.30
N LEU A 54 -1.49 4.16 -12.33
CA LEU A 54 -1.42 4.87 -11.06
C LEU A 54 -0.59 4.06 -10.08
N LEU A 55 0.38 4.72 -9.47
CA LEU A 55 1.16 4.18 -8.36
C LEU A 55 0.71 4.87 -7.08
N ARG A 56 0.20 4.09 -6.12
CA ARG A 56 -0.27 4.58 -4.84
C ARG A 56 0.66 4.15 -3.73
N ILE A 57 1.08 5.10 -2.91
CA ILE A 57 1.66 4.84 -1.60
C ILE A 57 0.61 5.14 -0.54
N GLU A 58 0.51 4.25 0.44
CA GLU A 58 -0.42 4.38 1.55
C GLU A 58 0.29 4.09 2.84
N GLN A 59 0.18 5.01 3.78
CA GLN A 59 0.67 4.83 5.15
C GLN A 59 -0.51 4.84 6.10
N LEU A 60 -0.59 3.82 6.94
CA LEU A 60 -1.62 3.67 7.94
C LEU A 60 -1.13 4.18 9.29
N GLY A 61 -1.75 5.26 9.78
CA GLY A 61 -1.49 5.80 11.11
C GLY A 61 -2.48 5.26 12.12
N ILE A 62 -2.03 4.41 13.04
CA ILE A 62 -2.85 3.88 14.12
C ILE A 62 -2.49 4.63 15.39
N HIS A 63 -3.33 5.58 15.80
CA HIS A 63 -3.05 6.46 16.93
C HIS A 63 -3.66 5.95 18.24
N ASN A 64 -4.88 5.43 18.16
CA ASN A 64 -5.64 4.98 19.33
C ASN A 64 -6.26 3.61 19.07
N PRO A 65 -6.13 2.66 20.02
CA PRO A 65 -6.84 1.40 19.93
C PRO A 65 -8.35 1.62 19.87
N GLY A 66 -9.01 0.92 18.95
CA GLY A 66 -10.46 0.99 18.78
C GLY A 66 -10.97 2.22 18.00
N SER A 67 -10.10 3.13 17.60
CA SER A 67 -10.46 4.23 16.70
C SER A 67 -10.06 3.90 15.27
N PRO A 68 -10.79 4.40 14.25
CA PRO A 68 -10.38 4.20 12.86
C PRO A 68 -8.99 4.77 12.62
N PRO A 69 -8.09 4.04 11.93
CA PRO A 69 -6.79 4.56 11.59
C PRO A 69 -6.89 5.68 10.56
N GLN A 70 -5.87 6.51 10.51
CA GLN A 70 -5.75 7.55 9.49
C GLN A 70 -4.95 7.00 8.30
N PHE A 71 -5.43 7.30 7.11
CA PHE A 71 -4.75 6.96 5.86
C PHE A 71 -4.04 8.17 5.31
N TYR A 72 -2.73 8.06 5.13
CA TYR A 72 -1.91 9.04 4.43
C TYR A 72 -1.62 8.48 3.05
N ILE A 73 -2.11 9.16 2.02
CA ILE A 73 -2.15 8.64 0.66
C ILE A 73 -1.49 9.63 -0.29
N SER A 74 -0.71 9.10 -1.21
CA SER A 74 -0.20 9.86 -2.36
C SER A 74 -0.19 8.95 -3.59
N CYS A 75 -0.47 9.53 -4.75
CA CYS A 75 -0.46 8.80 -6.01
C CYS A 75 0.45 9.49 -7.02
N ALA A 76 1.08 8.69 -7.85
CA ALA A 76 1.85 9.13 -9.00
C ALA A 76 1.30 8.50 -10.28
N GLN A 77 1.42 9.21 -11.38
CA GLN A 77 1.17 8.70 -12.72
C GLN A 77 2.49 8.23 -13.31
N VAL A 78 2.56 6.99 -13.73
CA VAL A 78 3.78 6.38 -14.26
C VAL A 78 3.50 5.63 -15.55
N THR A 79 4.48 5.58 -16.44
CA THR A 79 4.43 4.77 -17.65
C THR A 79 5.41 3.60 -17.49
N VAL A 80 4.91 2.39 -17.65
CA VAL A 80 5.69 1.16 -17.60
C VAL A 80 6.04 0.74 -19.01
N SER A 81 7.30 0.38 -19.21
CA SER A 81 7.83 -0.16 -20.47
C SER A 81 8.76 -1.35 -20.18
N GLY A 82 8.85 -2.27 -21.13
CA GLY A 82 9.70 -3.46 -21.00
C GLY A 82 9.08 -4.56 -20.14
N GLY A 83 7.79 -4.51 -19.89
CA GLY A 83 7.08 -5.57 -19.19
C GLY A 83 6.78 -6.77 -20.10
N SER A 84 6.49 -7.92 -19.51
CA SER A 84 6.20 -9.16 -20.25
C SER A 84 4.72 -9.34 -20.60
N GLY A 85 3.85 -8.38 -20.28
CA GLY A 85 2.44 -8.37 -20.68
C GLY A 85 1.50 -9.15 -19.78
N GLY A 86 1.93 -9.58 -18.62
CA GLY A 86 1.11 -10.32 -17.68
C GLY A 86 0.08 -9.47 -16.93
N SER A 87 -0.91 -10.15 -16.34
CA SER A 87 -1.89 -9.55 -15.44
C SER A 87 -1.61 -10.00 -14.01
N PRO A 88 -1.25 -9.09 -13.10
CA PRO A 88 -0.93 -9.46 -11.73
C PRO A 88 -2.18 -9.91 -10.97
N SER A 89 -1.96 -10.82 -10.02
CA SER A 89 -3.00 -11.39 -9.16
C SER A 89 -2.38 -11.65 -7.77
N PRO A 90 -3.13 -11.50 -6.67
CA PRO A 90 -4.52 -11.06 -6.59
C PRO A 90 -4.71 -9.56 -6.82
N THR A 91 -5.94 -9.16 -7.12
CA THR A 91 -6.33 -7.76 -7.24
C THR A 91 -7.44 -7.39 -6.26
N THR A 92 -7.60 -6.10 -6.03
CA THR A 92 -8.65 -5.55 -5.18
C THR A 92 -9.13 -4.20 -5.70
N LYS A 93 -10.27 -3.76 -5.23
CA LYS A 93 -10.76 -2.39 -5.46
C LYS A 93 -10.33 -1.46 -4.32
N ILE A 94 -10.08 -0.21 -4.64
CA ILE A 94 -9.85 0.84 -3.65
C ILE A 94 -10.92 1.94 -3.88
N PRO A 95 -11.80 2.22 -2.91
CA PRO A 95 -11.92 1.63 -1.57
C PRO A 95 -12.45 0.19 -1.57
N GLY A 96 -12.23 -0.50 -0.45
CA GLY A 96 -12.67 -1.88 -0.23
C GLY A 96 -11.53 -2.86 0.01
N HIS A 97 -10.28 -2.40 -0.14
CA HIS A 97 -9.06 -3.19 0.08
C HIS A 97 -8.76 -3.47 1.55
N VAL A 98 -9.36 -2.71 2.47
CA VAL A 98 -9.23 -2.87 3.92
C VAL A 98 -10.61 -2.82 4.57
N LYS A 99 -10.76 -3.60 5.65
CA LYS A 99 -12.00 -3.71 6.43
C LYS A 99 -11.73 -3.28 7.86
N ALA A 100 -12.75 -2.76 8.52
CA ALA A 100 -12.66 -2.34 9.93
C ALA A 100 -12.23 -3.47 10.88
N THR A 101 -12.44 -4.73 10.48
CA THR A 101 -12.07 -5.92 11.24
C THR A 101 -10.69 -6.47 10.93
N ASP A 102 -9.97 -5.87 9.98
CA ASP A 102 -8.63 -6.35 9.59
C ASP A 102 -7.66 -6.22 10.78
N PRO A 103 -6.74 -7.19 10.97
CA PRO A 103 -5.81 -7.18 12.10
C PRO A 103 -4.96 -5.90 12.18
N GLY A 104 -4.61 -5.30 11.05
CA GLY A 104 -3.88 -4.04 11.00
C GLY A 104 -4.65 -2.87 11.60
N TYR A 105 -5.99 -2.88 11.53
CA TYR A 105 -6.86 -1.87 12.13
C TYR A 105 -7.09 -2.05 13.61
N THR A 106 -7.10 -3.30 14.07
CA THR A 106 -7.43 -3.65 15.45
C THR A 106 -6.19 -3.80 16.32
N ALA A 107 -5.02 -3.58 15.76
CA ALA A 107 -3.76 -3.67 16.49
C ALA A 107 -3.73 -2.71 17.68
N ASN A 108 -3.48 -3.25 18.87
CA ASN A 108 -3.34 -2.45 20.08
C ASN A 108 -1.90 -1.91 20.20
N VAL A 109 -1.66 -0.75 19.61
CA VAL A 109 -0.33 -0.13 19.60
C VAL A 109 0.13 0.34 20.98
N SER A 110 -0.78 0.50 21.94
CA SER A 110 -0.39 0.89 23.30
C SER A 110 0.32 -0.24 24.08
N ARG A 111 0.12 -1.48 23.68
CA ARG A 111 0.87 -2.61 24.25
C ARG A 111 2.34 -2.62 23.88
N PHE A 112 2.71 -1.93 22.81
CA PHE A 112 4.09 -1.85 22.33
C PHE A 112 4.82 -0.59 22.83
N ARG A 113 4.14 0.25 23.60
CA ARG A 113 4.72 1.48 24.17
C ARG A 113 5.38 1.29 25.52
N ARG A 114 5.25 0.13 26.15
CA ARG A 114 5.97 -0.12 27.39
C ARG A 114 7.40 -0.60 27.10
N VAL A 115 8.27 0.37 26.99
CA VAL A 115 9.67 0.19 27.36
C VAL A 115 9.77 0.84 28.74
N ASP A 116 9.60 0.05 29.75
CA ASP A 116 10.06 0.42 31.09
C ASP A 116 11.53 0.09 31.18
#